data_996d882a19944fd82e10d7b964e9ac84
#
_entry.id   996d882a19944fd82e10d7b964e9ac84
#
_cell.length_a   1.000
_cell.length_b   1.000
_cell.length_c   1.000
_cell.angle_alpha   90.00
_cell.angle_beta   90.00
_cell.angle_gamma   90.00
#
_symmetry.space_group_name_H-M   'P 1'
#
loop_
_entity.id
_entity.type
_entity.pdbx_description
1 polymer ?
#
loop_
_entity_poly.entity_id
_entity_poly.type
_entity_poly.pdbx_seq_one_letter_code
_entity_poly.pdbx_strand_id
1 'polypeptide(L)'
;MRQQAWHVLPWLEVVKALEVHPGKGLNLKEVNRRLNEVGRNILETKKGVHPVFLFLGQFKDFMVLVLLAATIVSALLGEIADAITIMAILVLNAVLGFIQEYRAERSIESLKSLTAPEARVLRDGVEMRIPAAELVPGDIVLLEAGDRIPADIRWIQAVNVEVEESALTGESHPVAKVVAPLTDELTPMADRVNMGYMGTTLVNGRGAGVVVATGMDTEMGVIAGMIQNVEEEETPLQKRLAQLGKYLVMISIGVCGIVVATGVLRGEGLYKMF
;
A
#
# COMPACT_ATOMS: atom_id res chain seq x y z
N MET A 1 -15.42 13.58 5.11
CA MET A 1 -15.60 14.97 5.61
C MET A 1 -14.92 15.90 4.63
N ARG A 2 -15.48 17.10 4.29
CA ARG A 2 -14.73 18.09 3.50
C ARG A 2 -13.50 18.45 4.28
N GLN A 3 -12.30 18.30 3.69
CA GLN A 3 -11.07 18.78 4.31
C GLN A 3 -11.25 20.28 4.58
N GLN A 4 -11.13 20.65 5.84
CA GLN A 4 -11.20 22.07 6.23
C GLN A 4 -10.02 22.80 5.59
N ALA A 5 -10.25 23.98 5.00
CA ALA A 5 -9.20 24.76 4.34
C ALA A 5 -8.27 25.42 5.37
N TRP A 6 -7.43 24.64 6.03
CA TRP A 6 -6.52 25.10 7.09
C TRP A 6 -5.56 26.21 6.66
N HIS A 7 -5.24 26.28 5.37
CA HIS A 7 -4.31 27.26 4.81
C HIS A 7 -4.86 28.69 4.78
N VAL A 8 -6.18 28.88 4.75
CA VAL A 8 -6.77 30.23 4.80
C VAL A 8 -6.99 30.73 6.21
N LEU A 9 -6.92 29.86 7.22
CA LEU A 9 -7.12 30.25 8.60
C LEU A 9 -5.82 30.81 9.22
N PRO A 10 -5.91 31.89 10.01
CA PRO A 10 -4.82 32.28 10.91
C PRO A 10 -4.46 31.11 11.82
N TRP A 11 -3.16 30.87 12.04
CA TRP A 11 -2.70 29.74 12.84
C TRP A 11 -3.32 29.67 14.25
N LEU A 12 -3.64 30.86 14.87
CA LEU A 12 -4.33 30.95 16.16
C LEU A 12 -5.75 30.36 16.12
N GLU A 13 -6.45 30.50 15.00
CA GLU A 13 -7.77 29.88 14.81
C GLU A 13 -7.65 28.39 14.60
N VAL A 14 -6.60 27.94 13.90
CA VAL A 14 -6.34 26.51 13.71
C VAL A 14 -6.09 25.79 15.04
N VAL A 15 -5.20 26.33 15.89
CA VAL A 15 -4.94 25.73 17.21
C VAL A 15 -6.16 25.79 18.12
N LYS A 16 -6.99 26.85 18.00
CA LYS A 16 -8.26 26.97 18.73
C LYS A 16 -9.28 25.92 18.23
N ALA A 17 -9.41 25.75 16.92
CA ALA A 17 -10.30 24.76 16.33
C ALA A 17 -9.89 23.31 16.68
N LEU A 18 -8.59 23.06 16.83
CA LEU A 18 -8.04 21.77 17.26
C LEU A 18 -7.97 21.64 18.80
N GLU A 19 -8.44 22.65 19.56
CA GLU A 19 -8.45 22.64 21.03
C GLU A 19 -7.07 22.35 21.63
N VAL A 20 -6.00 22.94 21.05
CA VAL A 20 -4.63 22.76 21.53
C VAL A 20 -3.99 24.07 21.98
N HIS A 21 -3.18 24.01 23.03
CA HIS A 21 -2.42 25.16 23.50
C HIS A 21 -1.04 25.18 22.84
N PRO A 22 -0.68 26.26 22.08
CA PRO A 22 0.54 26.27 21.28
C PRO A 22 1.85 26.12 22.08
N GLY A 23 1.88 26.55 23.34
CA GLY A 23 3.06 26.43 24.21
C GLY A 23 3.07 25.21 25.13
N LYS A 24 2.00 24.39 25.15
CA LYS A 24 1.92 23.19 26.00
C LYS A 24 1.62 21.91 25.21
N GLY A 25 1.05 22.05 24.01
CA GLY A 25 0.58 20.92 23.24
C GLY A 25 -0.65 20.23 23.86
N LEU A 26 -0.93 19.02 23.43
CA LEU A 26 -1.99 18.17 23.94
C LEU A 26 -1.55 17.48 25.24
N ASN A 27 -2.53 17.19 26.12
CA ASN A 27 -2.29 16.31 27.26
C ASN A 27 -2.46 14.84 26.87
N LEU A 28 -1.85 13.92 27.63
CA LEU A 28 -1.85 12.50 27.35
C LEU A 28 -3.26 11.86 27.28
N LYS A 29 -4.21 12.37 28.07
CA LYS A 29 -5.60 11.85 28.02
C LYS A 29 -6.26 12.19 26.70
N GLU A 30 -6.07 13.42 26.23
CA GLU A 30 -6.62 13.88 24.95
C GLU A 30 -5.95 13.17 23.76
N VAL A 31 -4.64 12.95 23.83
CA VAL A 31 -3.91 12.16 22.82
C VAL A 31 -4.51 10.75 22.70
N ASN A 32 -4.70 10.05 23.81
CA ASN A 32 -5.28 8.70 23.80
C ASN A 32 -6.72 8.69 23.28
N ARG A 33 -7.53 9.72 23.59
CA ARG A 33 -8.88 9.86 23.05
C ARG A 33 -8.84 9.98 21.53
N ARG A 34 -8.03 10.93 21.01
CA ARG A 34 -7.90 11.18 19.57
C ARG A 34 -7.31 9.97 18.83
N LEU A 35 -6.33 9.30 19.43
CA LEU A 35 -5.74 8.10 18.84
C LEU A 35 -6.77 6.96 18.68
N ASN A 36 -7.71 6.84 19.62
CA ASN A 36 -8.81 5.87 19.53
C ASN A 36 -9.88 6.28 18.51
N GLU A 37 -10.11 7.59 18.32
CA GLU A 37 -11.12 8.13 17.40
C GLU A 37 -10.63 8.15 15.95
N VAL A 38 -9.41 8.64 15.72
CA VAL A 38 -8.84 8.87 14.37
C VAL A 38 -8.00 7.69 13.90
N GLY A 39 -7.44 6.89 14.83
CA GLY A 39 -6.52 5.81 14.52
C GLY A 39 -5.07 6.28 14.45
N ARG A 40 -4.19 5.35 14.03
CA ARG A 40 -2.75 5.60 13.94
C ARG A 40 -2.40 6.38 12.67
N ASN A 41 -1.38 7.21 12.76
CA ASN A 41 -0.80 7.93 11.61
C ASN A 41 0.07 6.98 10.75
N ILE A 42 -0.58 6.11 10.02
CA ILE A 42 0.03 5.15 9.08
C ILE A 42 -0.70 5.22 7.75
N LEU A 43 0.05 5.11 6.67
CA LEU A 43 -0.55 4.88 5.35
C LEU A 43 -0.94 3.41 5.29
N GLU A 44 -2.23 3.15 5.08
CA GLU A 44 -2.69 1.79 4.86
C GLU A 44 -2.00 1.26 3.60
N THR A 45 -1.28 0.17 3.74
CA THR A 45 -0.86 -0.65 2.60
C THR A 45 -1.94 -1.70 2.37
N LYS A 46 -2.11 -2.16 1.13
CA LYS A 46 -2.98 -3.33 0.86
C LYS A 46 -2.73 -4.37 1.97
N LYS A 47 -3.78 -4.75 2.68
CA LYS A 47 -3.66 -5.82 3.69
C LYS A 47 -3.03 -7.01 3.01
N GLY A 48 -1.92 -7.52 3.53
CA GLY A 48 -1.29 -8.72 3.03
C GLY A 48 -2.34 -9.79 2.81
N VAL A 49 -2.32 -10.46 1.66
CA VAL A 49 -3.34 -11.45 1.30
C VAL A 49 -3.31 -12.56 2.35
N HIS A 50 -4.45 -12.88 2.93
CA HIS A 50 -4.52 -13.95 3.94
C HIS A 50 -3.90 -15.23 3.36
N PRO A 51 -3.03 -15.96 4.11
CA PRO A 51 -2.29 -17.12 3.59
C PRO A 51 -3.14 -18.17 2.88
N VAL A 52 -4.39 -18.36 3.32
CA VAL A 52 -5.34 -19.29 2.67
C VAL A 52 -5.71 -18.83 1.27
N PHE A 53 -5.87 -17.52 1.04
CA PHE A 53 -6.18 -16.99 -0.30
C PHE A 53 -4.97 -17.04 -1.23
N LEU A 54 -3.74 -16.87 -0.70
CA LEU A 54 -2.51 -17.08 -1.45
C LEU A 54 -2.41 -18.54 -1.94
N PHE A 55 -2.68 -19.50 -1.04
CA PHE A 55 -2.67 -20.91 -1.41
C PHE A 55 -3.76 -21.26 -2.45
N LEU A 56 -4.99 -20.78 -2.24
CA LEU A 56 -6.09 -20.99 -3.21
C LEU A 56 -5.85 -20.27 -4.52
N GLY A 57 -5.09 -19.17 -4.51
CA GLY A 57 -4.68 -18.42 -5.69
C GLY A 57 -3.85 -19.29 -6.66
N GLN A 58 -3.03 -20.22 -6.13
CA GLN A 58 -2.23 -21.13 -6.94
C GLN A 58 -3.07 -22.04 -7.87
N PHE A 59 -4.34 -22.26 -7.53
CA PHE A 59 -5.26 -23.07 -8.33
C PHE A 59 -6.03 -22.29 -9.39
N LYS A 60 -5.83 -20.96 -9.48
CA LYS A 60 -6.47 -20.11 -10.51
C LYS A 60 -5.69 -20.11 -11.83
N ASP A 61 -4.45 -20.56 -11.83
CA ASP A 61 -3.66 -20.64 -13.04
C ASP A 61 -4.29 -21.59 -14.07
N PHE A 62 -4.31 -21.15 -15.34
CA PHE A 62 -4.93 -21.91 -16.43
C PHE A 62 -4.30 -23.30 -16.60
N MET A 63 -2.99 -23.43 -16.45
CA MET A 63 -2.29 -24.71 -16.56
C MET A 63 -2.69 -25.67 -15.43
N VAL A 64 -2.85 -25.14 -14.21
CA VAL A 64 -3.30 -25.92 -13.05
C VAL A 64 -4.73 -26.41 -13.24
N LEU A 65 -5.61 -25.57 -13.80
CA LEU A 65 -7.00 -25.97 -14.12
C LEU A 65 -7.05 -27.09 -15.17
N VAL A 66 -6.18 -27.04 -16.19
CA VAL A 66 -6.07 -28.10 -17.21
C VAL A 66 -5.59 -29.40 -16.58
N LEU A 67 -4.57 -29.36 -15.72
CA LEU A 67 -4.06 -30.55 -15.01
C LEU A 67 -5.13 -31.11 -14.05
N LEU A 68 -5.89 -30.26 -13.39
CA LEU A 68 -7.00 -30.69 -12.54
C LEU A 68 -8.09 -31.41 -13.36
N ALA A 69 -8.43 -30.88 -14.53
CA ALA A 69 -9.34 -31.53 -15.46
C ALA A 69 -8.81 -32.90 -15.93
N ALA A 70 -7.53 -32.98 -16.30
CA ALA A 70 -6.87 -34.22 -16.65
C ALA A 70 -6.92 -35.25 -15.52
N THR A 71 -6.66 -34.81 -14.27
CA THR A 71 -6.76 -35.69 -13.08
C THR A 71 -8.16 -36.28 -12.92
N ILE A 72 -9.20 -35.48 -13.11
CA ILE A 72 -10.59 -35.94 -13.03
C ILE A 72 -10.90 -36.96 -14.13
N VAL A 73 -10.44 -36.69 -15.36
CA VAL A 73 -10.65 -37.61 -16.51
C VAL A 73 -9.93 -38.94 -16.25
N SER A 74 -8.66 -38.89 -15.81
CA SER A 74 -7.88 -40.11 -15.50
C SER A 74 -8.56 -40.96 -14.41
N ALA A 75 -9.06 -40.32 -13.35
CA ALA A 75 -9.81 -40.98 -12.28
C ALA A 75 -11.12 -41.64 -12.79
N LEU A 76 -11.85 -40.99 -13.70
CA LEU A 76 -13.09 -41.50 -14.27
C LEU A 76 -12.84 -42.68 -15.20
N LEU A 77 -11.67 -42.74 -15.85
CA LEU A 77 -11.24 -43.86 -16.72
C LEU A 77 -10.70 -45.04 -15.90
N GLY A 78 -10.58 -44.91 -14.60
CA GLY A 78 -10.10 -45.96 -13.71
C GLY A 78 -8.57 -45.98 -13.53
N GLU A 79 -7.82 -45.05 -14.10
CA GLU A 79 -6.37 -44.91 -13.97
C GLU A 79 -6.00 -44.14 -12.67
N ILE A 80 -6.30 -44.78 -11.56
CA ILE A 80 -6.17 -44.18 -10.22
C ILE A 80 -4.70 -43.81 -9.91
N ALA A 81 -3.73 -44.62 -10.38
CA ALA A 81 -2.31 -44.35 -10.13
C ALA A 81 -1.85 -43.04 -10.79
N ASP A 82 -2.29 -42.78 -12.02
CA ASP A 82 -1.96 -41.56 -12.77
C ASP A 82 -2.66 -40.37 -12.17
N ALA A 83 -3.95 -40.47 -11.81
CA ALA A 83 -4.69 -39.45 -11.13
C ALA A 83 -4.02 -39.02 -9.79
N ILE A 84 -3.55 -39.99 -8.99
CA ILE A 84 -2.82 -39.73 -7.75
C ILE A 84 -1.48 -39.03 -8.04
N THR A 85 -0.77 -39.45 -9.06
CA THR A 85 0.53 -38.89 -9.43
C THR A 85 0.37 -37.43 -9.88
N ILE A 86 -0.60 -37.11 -10.73
CA ILE A 86 -0.87 -35.72 -11.18
C ILE A 86 -1.32 -34.87 -10.00
N MET A 87 -2.20 -35.38 -9.14
CA MET A 87 -2.66 -34.67 -7.95
C MET A 87 -1.49 -34.38 -6.99
N ALA A 88 -0.58 -35.32 -6.77
CA ALA A 88 0.59 -35.12 -5.92
C ALA A 88 1.51 -34.02 -6.48
N ILE A 89 1.73 -33.98 -7.80
CA ILE A 89 2.50 -32.91 -8.46
C ILE A 89 1.79 -31.56 -8.30
N LEU A 90 0.48 -31.50 -8.49
CA LEU A 90 -0.32 -30.27 -8.29
C LEU A 90 -0.20 -29.73 -6.88
N VAL A 91 -0.36 -30.59 -5.88
CA VAL A 91 -0.24 -30.20 -4.48
C VAL A 91 1.18 -29.73 -4.16
N LEU A 92 2.21 -30.44 -4.66
CA LEU A 92 3.61 -30.06 -4.46
C LEU A 92 3.89 -28.67 -5.07
N ASN A 93 3.45 -28.42 -6.30
CA ASN A 93 3.60 -27.14 -6.95
C ASN A 93 2.86 -26.02 -6.20
N ALA A 94 1.63 -26.26 -5.74
CA ALA A 94 0.87 -25.28 -4.96
C ALA A 94 1.57 -24.95 -3.63
N VAL A 95 2.14 -25.94 -2.95
CA VAL A 95 2.90 -25.75 -1.72
C VAL A 95 4.19 -24.97 -1.98
N LEU A 96 4.93 -25.31 -3.01
CA LEU A 96 6.17 -24.59 -3.38
C LEU A 96 5.87 -23.14 -3.78
N GLY A 97 4.87 -22.91 -4.61
CA GLY A 97 4.44 -21.56 -5.01
C GLY A 97 4.01 -20.73 -3.80
N PHE A 98 3.19 -21.29 -2.93
CA PHE A 98 2.80 -20.64 -1.68
C PHE A 98 3.99 -20.27 -0.79
N ILE A 99 4.95 -21.20 -0.59
CA ILE A 99 6.14 -20.92 0.23
C ILE A 99 6.98 -19.79 -0.38
N GLN A 100 7.18 -19.78 -1.69
CA GLN A 100 7.93 -18.72 -2.38
C GLN A 100 7.26 -17.37 -2.24
N GLU A 101 5.97 -17.27 -2.51
CA GLU A 101 5.18 -16.05 -2.43
C GLU A 101 5.09 -15.52 -0.99
N TYR A 102 4.79 -16.39 -0.02
CA TYR A 102 4.74 -16.04 1.39
C TYR A 102 6.08 -15.52 1.94
N ARG A 103 7.21 -16.13 1.53
CA ARG A 103 8.55 -15.64 1.93
C ARG A 103 8.87 -14.29 1.33
N ALA A 104 8.52 -14.06 0.07
CA ALA A 104 8.73 -12.78 -0.61
C ALA A 104 7.97 -11.65 0.10
N GLU A 105 6.69 -11.86 0.40
CA GLU A 105 5.83 -10.87 1.07
C GLU A 105 6.35 -10.54 2.48
N ARG A 106 6.73 -11.54 3.27
CA ARG A 106 7.24 -11.34 4.63
C ARG A 106 8.61 -10.63 4.68
N SER A 107 9.46 -10.82 3.66
CA SER A 107 10.74 -10.13 3.58
C SER A 107 10.57 -8.62 3.36
N ILE A 108 9.56 -8.22 2.59
CA ILE A 108 9.22 -6.81 2.36
C ILE A 108 8.67 -6.16 3.65
N GLU A 109 7.83 -6.86 4.39
CA GLU A 109 7.23 -6.37 5.63
C GLU A 109 8.28 -6.13 6.73
N SER A 110 9.26 -7.02 6.87
CA SER A 110 10.35 -6.85 7.84
C SER A 110 11.27 -5.67 7.52
N LEU A 111 11.51 -5.35 6.25
CA LEU A 111 12.26 -4.15 5.85
C LEU A 111 11.52 -2.86 6.21
N LYS A 112 10.20 -2.82 6.07
CA LYS A 112 9.37 -1.66 6.44
C LYS A 112 9.40 -1.37 7.94
N SER A 113 9.48 -2.38 8.79
CA SER A 113 9.49 -2.22 10.25
C SER A 113 10.79 -1.66 10.82
N LEU A 114 11.92 -1.80 10.11
CA LEU A 114 13.23 -1.33 10.56
C LEU A 114 13.42 0.21 10.46
N THR A 115 12.53 0.90 9.76
CA THR A 115 12.59 2.35 9.50
C THR A 115 11.36 3.11 9.99
N ALA A 116 10.80 2.71 11.14
CA ALA A 116 9.69 3.45 11.73
C ALA A 116 10.15 4.89 12.06
N PRO A 117 9.59 5.93 11.39
CA PRO A 117 10.01 7.30 11.64
C PRO A 117 9.58 7.75 13.03
N GLU A 118 10.45 8.54 13.69
CA GLU A 118 10.12 9.23 14.94
C GLU A 118 9.72 10.68 14.65
N ALA A 119 8.94 11.27 15.54
CA ALA A 119 8.57 12.66 15.52
C ALA A 119 8.90 13.32 16.87
N ARG A 120 9.42 14.54 16.84
CA ARG A 120 9.56 15.37 18.04
C ARG A 120 8.27 16.17 18.23
N VAL A 121 7.66 16.04 19.38
CA VAL A 121 6.38 16.68 19.72
C VAL A 121 6.45 17.40 21.04
N LEU A 122 5.60 18.41 21.20
CA LEU A 122 5.34 19.09 22.44
C LEU A 122 4.02 18.56 23.02
N ARG A 123 4.08 17.86 24.16
CA ARG A 123 2.90 17.37 24.91
C ARG A 123 3.07 17.69 26.38
N ASP A 124 2.02 18.14 27.04
CA ASP A 124 2.02 18.57 28.46
C ASP A 124 3.15 19.59 28.79
N GLY A 125 3.57 20.40 27.82
CA GLY A 125 4.66 21.37 27.96
C GLY A 125 6.06 20.78 27.91
N VAL A 126 6.20 19.49 27.58
CA VAL A 126 7.47 18.79 27.49
C VAL A 126 7.72 18.32 26.05
N GLU A 127 8.92 18.59 25.56
CA GLU A 127 9.38 18.02 24.28
C GLU A 127 9.72 16.55 24.46
N MET A 128 9.17 15.71 23.58
CA MET A 128 9.45 14.26 23.58
C MET A 128 9.53 13.70 22.16
N ARG A 129 10.25 12.59 22.02
CA ARG A 129 10.27 11.79 20.79
C ARG A 129 9.26 10.67 20.92
N ILE A 130 8.43 10.51 19.89
CA ILE A 130 7.44 9.46 19.81
C ILE A 130 7.52 8.78 18.43
N PRO A 131 7.06 7.53 18.30
CA PRO A 131 6.83 6.96 16.99
C PRO A 131 5.86 7.86 16.19
N ALA A 132 6.22 8.21 14.94
CA ALA A 132 5.35 9.05 14.11
C ALA A 132 3.95 8.46 13.90
N ALA A 133 3.81 7.14 14.01
CA ALA A 133 2.53 6.44 13.96
C ALA A 133 1.57 6.79 15.13
N GLU A 134 2.07 7.42 16.19
CA GLU A 134 1.26 7.83 17.37
C GLU A 134 0.89 9.31 17.35
N LEU A 135 1.16 10.00 16.24
CA LEU A 135 0.72 11.38 16.02
C LEU A 135 -0.80 11.42 15.84
N VAL A 136 -1.39 12.46 16.42
CA VAL A 136 -2.83 12.76 16.30
C VAL A 136 -3.05 14.21 15.85
N PRO A 137 -4.16 14.52 15.18
CA PRO A 137 -4.52 15.92 14.89
C PRO A 137 -4.53 16.77 16.17
N GLY A 138 -3.85 17.93 16.12
CA GLY A 138 -3.63 18.80 17.26
C GLY A 138 -2.27 18.64 17.95
N ASP A 139 -1.49 17.60 17.66
CA ASP A 139 -0.11 17.53 18.14
C ASP A 139 0.72 18.69 17.58
N ILE A 140 1.62 19.23 18.39
CA ILE A 140 2.59 20.22 17.95
C ILE A 140 3.89 19.49 17.66
N VAL A 141 4.30 19.48 16.38
CA VAL A 141 5.57 18.88 15.94
C VAL A 141 6.65 19.95 15.83
N LEU A 142 7.86 19.60 16.27
CA LEU A 142 9.05 20.42 16.19
C LEU A 142 9.96 19.84 15.11
N LEU A 143 10.36 20.68 14.16
CA LEU A 143 11.11 20.25 12.97
C LEU A 143 12.36 21.09 12.76
N GLU A 144 13.44 20.45 12.34
CA GLU A 144 14.72 21.05 11.98
C GLU A 144 15.20 20.53 10.61
N ALA A 145 16.16 21.25 10.02
CA ALA A 145 16.75 20.83 8.75
C ALA A 145 17.26 19.36 8.81
N GLY A 146 16.84 18.56 7.85
CA GLY A 146 17.07 17.11 7.77
C GLY A 146 15.89 16.27 8.27
N ASP A 147 14.93 16.84 9.00
CA ASP A 147 13.74 16.13 9.45
C ASP A 147 12.76 15.90 8.31
N ARG A 148 12.11 14.75 8.34
CA ARG A 148 10.98 14.43 7.46
C ARG A 148 9.68 14.82 8.15
N ILE A 149 8.80 15.52 7.44
CA ILE A 149 7.50 15.93 7.98
C ILE A 149 6.63 14.67 8.16
N PRO A 150 6.18 14.39 9.41
CA PRO A 150 5.60 13.09 9.73
C PRO A 150 4.08 13.00 9.50
N ALA A 151 3.40 14.13 9.31
CA ALA A 151 1.95 14.26 9.08
C ALA A 151 1.68 15.58 8.37
N ASP A 152 0.47 15.85 7.91
CA ASP A 152 0.14 17.16 7.37
C ASP A 152 0.00 18.18 8.50
N ILE A 153 0.73 19.28 8.37
CA ILE A 153 0.84 20.31 9.41
C ILE A 153 0.50 21.68 8.88
N ARG A 154 -0.02 22.52 9.75
CA ARG A 154 -0.11 23.97 9.58
C ARG A 154 1.03 24.62 10.36
N TRP A 155 1.90 25.37 9.66
CA TRP A 155 3.01 26.05 10.33
C TRP A 155 2.49 27.09 11.33
N ILE A 156 2.97 27.03 12.57
CA ILE A 156 2.71 28.00 13.65
C ILE A 156 3.95 28.83 13.94
N GLN A 157 5.13 28.31 13.61
CA GLN A 157 6.42 29.01 13.65
C GLN A 157 7.29 28.53 12.51
N ALA A 158 7.91 29.45 11.78
CA ALA A 158 8.83 29.14 10.69
C ALA A 158 10.00 30.14 10.70
N VAL A 159 11.22 29.66 10.86
CA VAL A 159 12.46 30.46 10.85
C VAL A 159 13.33 29.93 9.72
N ASN A 160 13.34 30.63 8.60
CA ASN A 160 14.06 30.26 7.37
C ASN A 160 13.72 28.82 6.90
N VAL A 161 12.47 28.41 7.08
CA VAL A 161 12.01 27.07 6.72
C VAL A 161 11.89 26.96 5.22
N GLU A 162 12.60 25.99 4.64
CA GLU A 162 12.47 25.56 3.25
C GLU A 162 12.23 24.05 3.23
N VAL A 163 11.20 23.64 2.47
CA VAL A 163 10.76 22.24 2.37
C VAL A 163 10.86 21.75 0.95
N GLU A 164 11.46 20.59 0.77
CA GLU A 164 11.47 19.87 -0.51
C GLU A 164 10.18 19.06 -0.63
N GLU A 165 9.33 19.44 -1.59
CA GLU A 165 8.00 18.86 -1.82
C GLU A 165 7.92 18.11 -3.16
N SER A 166 9.05 17.81 -3.79
CA SER A 166 9.14 17.18 -5.12
C SER A 166 8.38 15.86 -5.23
N ALA A 167 8.30 15.10 -4.14
CA ALA A 167 7.55 13.85 -4.11
C ALA A 167 6.03 14.03 -4.28
N LEU A 168 5.49 15.22 -4.01
CA LEU A 168 4.07 15.55 -4.11
C LEU A 168 3.76 16.45 -5.30
N THR A 169 4.61 17.44 -5.55
CA THR A 169 4.37 18.49 -6.53
C THR A 169 5.09 18.24 -7.85
N GLY A 170 6.14 17.41 -7.85
CA GLY A 170 7.06 17.22 -8.97
C GLY A 170 8.08 18.36 -9.16
N GLU A 171 7.99 19.43 -8.36
CA GLU A 171 8.91 20.58 -8.44
C GLU A 171 10.17 20.28 -7.62
N SER A 172 11.35 20.43 -8.24
CA SER A 172 12.65 20.08 -7.62
C SER A 172 13.24 21.19 -6.74
N HIS A 173 12.62 22.36 -6.70
CA HIS A 173 13.12 23.48 -5.88
C HIS A 173 12.45 23.50 -4.51
N PRO A 174 13.24 23.70 -3.43
CA PRO A 174 12.66 23.86 -2.10
C PRO A 174 11.73 25.08 -2.02
N VAL A 175 10.62 24.91 -1.32
CA VAL A 175 9.60 25.92 -1.13
C VAL A 175 9.78 26.59 0.24
N ALA A 176 9.97 27.92 0.24
CA ALA A 176 10.03 28.71 1.47
C ALA A 176 8.67 28.74 2.15
N LYS A 177 8.63 28.41 3.46
CA LYS A 177 7.40 28.33 4.23
C LYS A 177 7.18 29.55 5.10
N VAL A 178 5.93 29.96 5.20
CA VAL A 178 5.48 31.12 5.99
C VAL A 178 4.37 30.73 6.97
N VAL A 179 4.08 31.62 7.91
CA VAL A 179 3.02 31.39 8.90
C VAL A 179 1.74 32.14 8.54
N ALA A 180 1.81 33.17 7.68
CA ALA A 180 0.67 33.99 7.29
C ALA A 180 -0.45 33.15 6.64
N PRO A 181 -1.74 33.46 6.90
CA PRO A 181 -2.85 32.79 6.23
C PRO A 181 -2.88 33.17 4.74
N LEU A 182 -3.36 32.24 3.91
CA LEU A 182 -3.66 32.50 2.49
C LEU A 182 -5.08 33.04 2.36
N THR A 183 -5.37 33.71 1.25
CA THR A 183 -6.67 34.37 1.03
C THR A 183 -7.65 33.53 0.22
N ASP A 184 -7.14 32.59 -0.57
CA ASP A 184 -7.95 31.80 -1.49
C ASP A 184 -8.07 30.34 -1.01
N GLU A 185 -9.30 29.90 -0.78
CA GLU A 185 -9.60 28.50 -0.42
C GLU A 185 -9.25 27.49 -1.52
N LEU A 186 -9.25 27.94 -2.78
CA LEU A 186 -8.96 27.10 -3.94
C LEU A 186 -7.47 27.02 -4.27
N THR A 187 -6.60 27.60 -3.41
CA THR A 187 -5.15 27.55 -3.62
C THR A 187 -4.70 26.09 -3.84
N PRO A 188 -4.03 25.79 -4.96
CA PRO A 188 -3.48 24.46 -5.23
C PRO A 188 -2.52 24.04 -4.11
N MET A 189 -2.40 22.73 -3.87
CA MET A 189 -1.56 22.17 -2.81
C MET A 189 -0.11 22.68 -2.88
N ALA A 190 0.49 22.75 -4.06
CA ALA A 190 1.85 23.22 -4.28
C ALA A 190 2.08 24.67 -3.85
N ASP A 191 1.03 25.51 -3.89
CA ASP A 191 1.10 26.93 -3.56
C ASP A 191 0.73 27.24 -2.11
N ARG A 192 0.36 26.22 -1.32
CA ARG A 192 0.03 26.38 0.11
C ARG A 192 1.30 26.50 0.95
N VAL A 193 1.98 27.63 0.81
CA VAL A 193 3.27 27.89 1.47
C VAL A 193 3.23 27.90 3.00
N ASN A 194 2.06 27.88 3.62
CA ASN A 194 1.89 27.84 5.07
C ASN A 194 1.52 26.45 5.61
N MET A 195 1.53 25.46 4.75
CA MET A 195 1.33 24.04 5.07
C MET A 195 2.63 23.27 4.92
N GLY A 196 2.74 22.15 5.61
CA GLY A 196 3.76 21.14 5.40
C GLY A 196 3.07 19.77 5.26
N TYR A 197 3.58 18.94 4.38
CA TYR A 197 2.91 17.69 4.00
C TYR A 197 3.68 16.47 4.42
N MET A 198 2.97 15.42 4.79
CA MET A 198 3.55 14.13 5.16
C MET A 198 4.49 13.62 4.06
N GLY A 199 5.68 13.20 4.48
CA GLY A 199 6.66 12.57 3.59
C GLY A 199 7.62 13.53 2.89
N THR A 200 7.40 14.86 2.98
CA THR A 200 8.31 15.90 2.49
C THR A 200 9.45 16.14 3.47
N THR A 201 10.54 16.77 3.04
CA THR A 201 11.75 16.95 3.85
C THR A 201 12.04 18.44 4.09
N LEU A 202 12.28 18.81 5.32
CA LEU A 202 12.76 20.14 5.68
C LEU A 202 14.24 20.24 5.38
N VAL A 203 14.60 21.04 4.37
CA VAL A 203 16.00 21.15 3.90
C VAL A 203 16.76 22.29 4.55
N ASN A 204 16.04 23.32 5.04
CA ASN A 204 16.66 24.47 5.71
C ASN A 204 15.75 25.00 6.82
N GLY A 205 16.38 25.62 7.84
CA GLY A 205 15.69 26.29 8.92
C GLY A 205 15.16 25.37 10.02
N ARG A 206 14.23 25.91 10.80
CA ARG A 206 13.53 25.21 11.88
C ARG A 206 12.16 25.81 12.10
N GLY A 207 11.22 25.00 12.58
CA GLY A 207 9.88 25.49 12.85
C GLY A 207 9.06 24.54 13.71
N ALA A 208 7.85 25.01 14.02
CA ALA A 208 6.84 24.22 14.69
C ALA A 208 5.55 24.25 13.86
N GLY A 209 4.87 23.13 13.79
CA GLY A 209 3.59 23.00 13.11
C GLY A 209 2.58 22.24 13.97
N VAL A 210 1.30 22.60 13.83
CA VAL A 210 0.21 21.80 14.40
C VAL A 210 -0.26 20.78 13.39
N VAL A 211 -0.37 19.53 13.80
CA VAL A 211 -0.86 18.43 12.96
C VAL A 211 -2.34 18.67 12.66
N VAL A 212 -2.70 18.68 11.38
CA VAL A 212 -4.08 18.92 10.91
C VAL A 212 -4.71 17.68 10.28
N ALA A 213 -3.89 16.76 9.75
CA ALA A 213 -4.33 15.48 9.21
C ALA A 213 -3.27 14.40 9.42
N THR A 214 -3.70 13.14 9.59
CA THR A 214 -2.86 11.97 9.84
C THR A 214 -3.27 10.80 8.96
N GLY A 215 -2.34 9.89 8.68
CA GLY A 215 -2.59 8.63 7.97
C GLY A 215 -3.21 8.83 6.59
N MET A 216 -4.33 8.16 6.34
CA MET A 216 -5.03 8.20 5.04
C MET A 216 -5.74 9.54 4.77
N ASP A 217 -5.92 10.40 5.78
CA ASP A 217 -6.51 11.74 5.61
C ASP A 217 -5.46 12.80 5.20
N THR A 218 -4.16 12.46 5.13
CA THR A 218 -3.11 13.33 4.60
C THR A 218 -3.15 13.39 3.07
N GLU A 219 -2.56 14.41 2.47
CA GLU A 219 -2.43 14.50 1.00
C GLU A 219 -1.70 13.26 0.43
N MET A 220 -0.65 12.79 1.13
CA MET A 220 0.04 11.53 0.78
C MET A 220 -0.89 10.32 0.94
N GLY A 221 -1.75 10.31 1.95
CA GLY A 221 -2.75 9.26 2.17
C GLY A 221 -3.78 9.19 1.05
N VAL A 222 -4.24 10.34 0.56
CA VAL A 222 -5.17 10.42 -0.59
C VAL A 222 -4.51 9.82 -1.84
N ILE A 223 -3.24 10.18 -2.11
CA ILE A 223 -2.48 9.60 -3.25
C ILE A 223 -2.31 8.10 -3.07
N ALA A 224 -1.92 7.64 -1.87
CA ALA A 224 -1.77 6.22 -1.57
C ALA A 224 -3.09 5.45 -1.79
N GLY A 225 -4.22 6.03 -1.39
CA GLY A 225 -5.55 5.46 -1.63
C GLY A 225 -5.91 5.35 -3.11
N MET A 226 -5.53 6.33 -3.94
CA MET A 226 -5.72 6.26 -5.39
C MET A 226 -4.88 5.15 -6.02
N ILE A 227 -3.62 4.99 -5.60
CA ILE A 227 -2.72 3.94 -6.11
C ILE A 227 -3.19 2.54 -5.71
N GLN A 228 -3.74 2.38 -4.50
CA GLN A 228 -4.24 1.08 -4.03
C GLN A 228 -5.41 0.54 -4.84
N ASN A 229 -6.21 1.41 -5.44
CA ASN A 229 -7.35 1.04 -6.28
C ASN A 229 -6.94 0.67 -7.72
N VAL A 230 -5.67 0.87 -8.09
CA VAL A 230 -5.16 0.41 -9.39
C VAL A 230 -4.93 -1.10 -9.30
N GLU A 231 -5.63 -1.88 -10.13
CA GLU A 231 -5.38 -3.31 -10.28
C GLU A 231 -3.96 -3.52 -10.81
N GLU A 232 -3.24 -4.49 -10.24
CA GLU A 232 -1.93 -4.87 -10.73
C GLU A 232 -2.08 -5.45 -12.14
N GLU A 233 -1.73 -4.69 -13.15
CA GLU A 233 -1.72 -5.19 -14.52
C GLU A 233 -0.58 -6.17 -14.73
N GLU A 234 -0.89 -7.33 -15.35
CA GLU A 234 0.11 -8.28 -15.79
C GLU A 234 1.11 -7.62 -16.75
N THR A 235 2.39 -7.89 -16.56
CA THR A 235 3.43 -7.39 -17.47
C THR A 235 3.22 -7.91 -18.90
N PRO A 236 3.67 -7.17 -19.94
CA PRO A 236 3.59 -7.64 -21.33
C PRO A 236 4.21 -9.03 -21.54
N LEU A 237 5.26 -9.36 -20.79
CA LEU A 237 5.91 -10.67 -20.83
C LEU A 237 4.99 -11.76 -20.25
N GLN A 238 4.37 -11.52 -19.11
CA GLN A 238 3.43 -12.45 -18.50
C GLN A 238 2.23 -12.73 -19.43
N LYS A 239 1.66 -11.66 -20.03
CA LYS A 239 0.58 -11.80 -21.01
C LYS A 239 0.99 -12.67 -22.21
N ARG A 240 2.21 -12.49 -22.74
CA ARG A 240 2.74 -13.32 -23.84
C ARG A 240 2.99 -14.77 -23.43
N LEU A 241 3.55 -15.00 -22.23
CA LEU A 241 3.78 -16.35 -21.71
C LEU A 241 2.46 -17.10 -21.46
N ALA A 242 1.46 -16.42 -20.91
CA ALA A 242 0.12 -16.97 -20.74
C ALA A 242 -0.53 -17.35 -22.09
N GLN A 243 -0.36 -16.51 -23.13
CA GLN A 243 -0.82 -16.83 -24.48
C GLN A 243 -0.12 -18.05 -25.06
N LEU A 244 1.22 -18.14 -24.94
CA LEU A 244 1.97 -19.32 -25.38
C LEU A 244 1.50 -20.57 -24.65
N GLY A 245 1.26 -20.51 -23.34
CA GLY A 245 0.69 -21.61 -22.57
C GLY A 245 -0.67 -22.07 -23.13
N LYS A 246 -1.56 -21.13 -23.46
CA LYS A 246 -2.86 -21.44 -24.09
C LYS A 246 -2.70 -22.12 -25.46
N TYR A 247 -1.77 -21.64 -26.30
CA TYR A 247 -1.51 -22.27 -27.59
C TYR A 247 -0.99 -23.69 -27.44
N LEU A 248 -0.04 -23.92 -26.51
CA LEU A 248 0.48 -25.27 -26.24
C LEU A 248 -0.60 -26.24 -25.80
N VAL A 249 -1.50 -25.79 -24.89
CA VAL A 249 -2.64 -26.60 -24.44
C VAL A 249 -3.59 -26.90 -25.61
N MET A 250 -3.93 -25.90 -26.45
CA MET A 250 -4.79 -26.15 -27.63
C MET A 250 -4.17 -27.14 -28.61
N ILE A 251 -2.86 -27.04 -28.87
CA ILE A 251 -2.14 -27.98 -29.72
C ILE A 251 -2.17 -29.36 -29.11
N SER A 252 -1.90 -29.52 -27.81
CA SER A 252 -1.94 -30.80 -27.12
C SER A 252 -3.33 -31.44 -27.19
N ILE A 253 -4.39 -30.68 -26.93
CA ILE A 253 -5.77 -31.16 -27.06
C ILE A 253 -6.07 -31.59 -28.52
N GLY A 254 -5.59 -30.83 -29.50
CA GLY A 254 -5.72 -31.13 -30.90
C GLY A 254 -5.03 -32.46 -31.28
N VAL A 255 -3.80 -32.68 -30.80
CA VAL A 255 -3.06 -33.94 -31.01
C VAL A 255 -3.78 -35.12 -30.34
N CYS A 256 -4.23 -34.94 -29.08
CA CYS A 256 -5.03 -35.99 -28.41
C CYS A 256 -6.32 -36.30 -29.17
N GLY A 257 -7.01 -35.30 -29.69
CA GLY A 257 -8.20 -35.48 -30.50
C GLY A 257 -7.92 -36.29 -31.79
N ILE A 258 -6.79 -36.03 -32.48
CA ILE A 258 -6.37 -36.77 -33.67
C ILE A 258 -6.04 -38.24 -33.31
N VAL A 259 -5.33 -38.46 -32.19
CA VAL A 259 -4.99 -39.80 -31.71
C VAL A 259 -6.25 -40.62 -31.42
N VAL A 260 -7.20 -40.02 -30.67
CA VAL A 260 -8.48 -40.63 -30.37
C VAL A 260 -9.29 -40.93 -31.66
N ALA A 261 -9.36 -39.96 -32.59
CA ALA A 261 -10.07 -40.13 -33.86
C ALA A 261 -9.49 -41.25 -34.72
N THR A 262 -8.15 -41.31 -34.82
CA THR A 262 -7.46 -42.37 -35.60
C THR A 262 -7.62 -43.75 -34.99
N GLY A 263 -7.66 -43.84 -33.66
CA GLY A 263 -7.86 -45.10 -32.96
C GLY A 263 -9.29 -45.61 -33.08
N VAL A 264 -10.30 -44.70 -32.97
CA VAL A 264 -11.70 -45.08 -33.23
C VAL A 264 -11.90 -45.60 -34.67
N LEU A 265 -11.26 -44.97 -35.67
CA LEU A 265 -11.29 -45.40 -37.05
C LEU A 265 -10.64 -46.80 -37.28
N ARG A 266 -9.71 -47.20 -36.44
CA ARG A 266 -9.08 -48.51 -36.42
C ARG A 266 -9.87 -49.58 -35.67
N GLY A 267 -10.98 -49.20 -35.03
CA GLY A 267 -11.84 -50.09 -34.25
C GLY A 267 -11.28 -50.48 -32.88
N GLU A 268 -10.31 -49.74 -32.37
CA GLU A 268 -9.80 -49.94 -31.02
C GLU A 268 -10.77 -49.33 -30.00
N GLY A 269 -11.01 -49.99 -28.87
CA GLY A 269 -11.88 -49.49 -27.82
C GLY A 269 -11.30 -48.22 -27.20
N LEU A 270 -12.16 -47.21 -26.92
CA LEU A 270 -11.82 -45.95 -26.29
C LEU A 270 -10.96 -46.10 -25.03
N TYR A 271 -11.13 -47.21 -24.30
CA TYR A 271 -10.35 -47.52 -23.07
C TYR A 271 -8.85 -47.79 -23.30
N LYS A 272 -8.43 -48.14 -24.53
CA LYS A 272 -7.02 -48.40 -24.83
C LYS A 272 -6.24 -47.19 -25.35
N MET A 273 -6.91 -46.07 -25.51
CA MET A 273 -6.34 -44.85 -26.12
C MET A 273 -6.05 -43.73 -25.15
N PHE A 274 -6.51 -43.91 -23.94
CA PHE A 274 -6.20 -43.06 -22.79
C PHE A 274 -5.27 -43.83 -21.85
#